data_051a8d442b3f70deec63c278568cafcc
#
_entry.id   051a8d442b3f70deec63c278568cafcc
#
_cell.length_a   1.000
_cell.length_b   1.000
_cell.length_c   1.000
_cell.angle_alpha   90.00
_cell.angle_beta   90.00
_cell.angle_gamma   90.00
#
_symmetry.space_group_name_H-M   'P 1'
#
loop_
_entity.id
_entity.type
_entity.pdbx_description
1 polymer ?
#
loop_
_entity_poly.entity_id
_entity_poly.type
_entity_poly.pdbx_seq_one_letter_code
_entity_poly.pdbx_strand_id
1 'polypeptide(L)' 'MIFDFEPGDKVFNPANKDWGIGQVQSIIKGKITVNFQNVGKKVIN' A
#
# COMPACT_ATOMS: atom_id res chain seq x y z
N MET A 1 -2.10 1.10 -15.94
CA MET A 1 -1.22 1.79 -14.97
C MET A 1 -0.11 0.85 -14.54
N ILE A 2 1.10 1.35 -14.59
CA ILE A 2 2.26 0.57 -14.14
C ILE A 2 2.55 0.96 -12.69
N PHE A 3 2.59 -0.03 -11.82
CA PHE A 3 2.96 0.19 -10.43
C PHE A 3 4.40 -0.25 -10.25
N ASP A 4 5.27 0.70 -9.92
CA ASP A 4 6.69 0.43 -9.67
C ASP A 4 6.96 0.12 -8.20
N PHE A 5 5.98 -0.47 -7.54
CA PHE A 5 6.11 -0.84 -6.13
C PHE A 5 6.63 -2.26 -5.99
N GLU A 6 7.42 -2.48 -4.98
CA GLU A 6 7.93 -3.80 -4.63
C GLU A 6 7.61 -4.10 -3.16
N PRO A 7 7.47 -5.37 -2.78
CA PRO A 7 7.31 -5.70 -1.36
C PRO A 7 8.42 -5.08 -0.52
N GLY A 8 8.04 -4.46 0.58
CA GLY A 8 8.95 -3.73 1.45
C GLY A 8 8.98 -2.23 1.23
N ASP A 9 8.50 -1.73 0.09
CA ASP A 9 8.47 -0.30 -0.19
C ASP A 9 7.55 0.44 0.78
N LYS A 10 7.94 1.68 1.10
CA LYS A 10 7.12 2.59 1.90
C LYS A 10 6.30 3.46 0.98
N VAL A 11 5.02 3.58 1.30
CA VAL A 11 4.07 4.34 0.49
C VAL A 11 3.12 5.10 1.40
N PHE A 12 2.36 6.04 0.83
CA PHE A 12 1.22 6.64 1.51
C PHE A 12 0.08 6.81 0.51
N ASN A 13 -1.14 6.91 1.03
CA ASN A 13 -2.30 7.13 0.19
C ASN A 13 -2.66 8.61 0.20
N PRO A 14 -2.49 9.34 -0.92
CA PRO A 14 -2.76 10.79 -0.94
C PRO A 14 -4.23 11.13 -0.68
N ALA A 15 -5.16 10.24 -0.99
CA ALA A 15 -6.57 10.45 -0.71
C ALA A 15 -6.94 10.19 0.75
N ASN A 16 -6.09 9.47 1.49
CA ASN A 16 -6.33 9.09 2.88
C ASN A 16 -5.04 9.23 3.67
N LYS A 17 -4.55 10.46 3.80
CA LYS A 17 -3.28 10.74 4.47
C LYS A 17 -3.29 10.35 5.94
N ASP A 18 -4.45 10.30 6.56
CA ASP A 18 -4.64 9.88 7.93
C ASP A 18 -4.36 8.39 8.16
N TRP A 19 -4.23 7.61 7.09
CA TRP A 19 -3.81 6.21 7.20
C TRP A 19 -2.34 6.08 7.65
N GLY A 20 -1.55 7.13 7.45
CA GLY A 20 -0.13 7.12 7.79
C GLY A 20 0.70 6.43 6.72
N ILE A 21 1.94 6.13 7.07
CA ILE A 21 2.85 5.44 6.15
C ILE A 21 2.47 3.97 6.08
N GLY A 22 2.43 3.43 4.85
CA GLY A 22 2.20 2.02 4.61
C GLY A 22 3.46 1.33 4.13
N GLN A 23 3.50 0.03 4.31
CA GLN A 23 4.53 -0.82 3.75
C GLN A 23 3.89 -1.85 2.84
N VAL A 24 4.37 -1.95 1.62
CA VAL A 24 3.86 -2.92 0.64
C VAL A 24 4.21 -4.33 1.12
N GLN A 25 3.18 -5.17 1.25
CA GLN A 25 3.34 -6.56 1.70
C GLN A 25 3.46 -7.51 0.52
N SER A 26 2.58 -7.35 -0.47
CA SER A 26 2.56 -8.23 -1.63
C SER A 26 1.87 -7.54 -2.80
N ILE A 27 2.18 -8.01 -4.00
CA ILE A 27 1.55 -7.56 -5.24
C ILE A 27 1.17 -8.83 -6.00
N ILE A 28 -0.13 -9.10 -6.10
CA ILE A 28 -0.63 -10.32 -6.74
C ILE A 28 -1.78 -9.94 -7.68
N LYS A 29 -1.63 -10.25 -8.96
CA LYS A 29 -2.69 -10.06 -9.98
C LYS A 29 -3.27 -8.65 -9.96
N GLY A 30 -2.42 -7.63 -9.92
CA GLY A 30 -2.83 -6.23 -9.92
C GLY A 30 -3.37 -5.72 -8.61
N LYS A 31 -3.37 -6.54 -7.56
CA LYS A 31 -3.79 -6.13 -6.21
C LYS A 31 -2.57 -5.94 -5.33
N ILE A 32 -2.51 -4.81 -4.67
CA ILE A 32 -1.41 -4.46 -3.79
C ILE A 32 -1.92 -4.48 -2.35
N THR A 33 -1.31 -5.32 -1.53
CA THR A 33 -1.62 -5.34 -0.10
C THR A 33 -0.62 -4.46 0.62
N VAL A 34 -1.11 -3.46 1.35
CA VAL A 34 -0.30 -2.51 2.08
C VAL A 34 -0.72 -2.50 3.53
N ASN A 35 0.25 -2.53 4.43
CA ASN A 35 0.00 -2.40 5.87
C ASN A 35 0.29 -0.95 6.28
N PHE A 36 -0.77 -0.20 6.59
CA PHE A 36 -0.66 1.20 7.01
C PHE A 36 -0.55 1.30 8.53
N GLN A 37 0.20 2.29 8.99
CA GLN A 37 0.46 2.47 10.42
C GLN A 37 -0.81 2.64 11.25
N ASN A 38 -1.79 3.37 10.72
CA ASN A 38 -2.96 3.78 11.51
C ASN A 38 -4.21 2.94 11.25
N VAL A 39 -4.26 2.19 10.17
CA VAL A 39 -5.47 1.45 9.79
C VAL A 39 -5.23 -0.03 9.46
N GLY A 40 -3.98 -0.47 9.51
CA GLY A 40 -3.64 -1.87 9.23
C GLY A 40 -3.64 -2.19 7.74
N LYS A 41 -3.92 -3.44 7.42
CA LYS A 41 -3.85 -3.92 6.04
C LYS A 41 -4.99 -3.39 5.19
N LYS A 42 -4.64 -2.91 4.00
CA LYS A 42 -5.59 -2.52 2.97
C LYS A 42 -5.16 -3.14 1.65
N VAL A 43 -6.13 -3.56 0.85
CA VAL A 43 -5.87 -4.06 -0.50
C VAL A 43 -6.28 -2.99 -1.49
N ILE A 44 -5.37 -2.63 -2.37
CA ILE A 44 -5.55 -1.58 -3.37
C ILE A 44 -5.48 -2.21 -4.76
N ASN A 45 -6.50 -1.97 -5.54
CA ASN A 45 -6.53 -2.46 -6.92
C ASN A 45 -5.87 -1.48 -7.87
#